data_b97597194621aba400b247861e4529fd
#
_entry.id   b97597194621aba400b247861e4529fd
#
_cell.length_a   1.000
_cell.length_b   1.000
_cell.length_c   1.000
_cell.angle_alpha   90.00
_cell.angle_beta   90.00
_cell.angle_gamma   90.00
#
_symmetry.space_group_name_H-M   'P 1'
#
loop_
_entity.id
_entity.type
_entity.pdbx_description
1 polymer ?
#
loop_
_entity_poly.entity_id
_entity_poly.type
_entity_poly.pdbx_seq_one_letter_code
_entity_poly.pdbx_strand_id
1 'polypeptide(L)'
;RFHQSNREYELIDWIHEAGRLRAQGQLAGLVLNAGAYTHTSVALADAVKGTGVTLIELHISNVHAREPFRHHSYLSAVARAVMCGFGVAGYGLAIDALAQMQ
;
A
#
# COMPACT_ATOMS: atom_id res chain seq x y z
N ARG A 1 -2.22 11.73 -7.04
CA ARG A 1 -2.82 10.84 -8.05
C ARG A 1 -3.59 9.70 -7.40
N PHE A 2 -4.64 9.28 -8.04
CA PHE A 2 -5.46 8.15 -7.61
C PHE A 2 -5.60 7.15 -8.74
N HIS A 3 -5.39 5.86 -8.45
CA HIS A 3 -5.51 4.78 -9.43
C HIS A 3 -6.30 3.63 -8.84
N GLN A 4 -7.04 2.91 -9.69
CA GLN A 4 -7.73 1.68 -9.32
C GLN A 4 -7.56 0.64 -10.42
N SER A 5 -7.32 -0.62 -10.03
CA SER A 5 -7.27 -1.74 -10.96
C SER A 5 -7.45 -3.06 -10.23
N ASN A 6 -8.05 -4.02 -10.92
CA ASN A 6 -8.10 -5.42 -10.49
C ASN A 6 -6.89 -6.22 -10.97
N ARG A 7 -6.00 -5.60 -11.74
CA ARG A 7 -4.88 -6.29 -12.37
C ARG A 7 -3.63 -6.11 -11.55
N GLU A 8 -3.06 -7.20 -11.07
CA GLU A 8 -1.85 -7.17 -10.24
C GLU A 8 -0.70 -6.46 -10.97
N TYR A 9 -0.52 -6.72 -12.26
CA TYR A 9 0.58 -6.11 -13.01
C TYR A 9 0.44 -4.58 -13.10
N GLU A 10 -0.78 -4.05 -13.16
CA GLU A 10 -0.96 -2.60 -13.17
C GLU A 10 -0.59 -1.97 -11.83
N LEU A 11 -0.93 -2.64 -10.73
CA LEU A 11 -0.52 -2.18 -9.41
C LEU A 11 1.01 -2.14 -9.31
N ILE A 12 1.68 -3.15 -9.82
CA ILE A 12 3.14 -3.22 -9.85
C ILE A 12 3.72 -2.08 -10.70
N ASP A 13 3.13 -1.83 -11.87
CA ASP A 13 3.58 -0.75 -12.75
C ASP A 13 3.45 0.62 -12.07
N TRP A 14 2.37 0.83 -11.34
CA TRP A 14 2.19 2.10 -10.61
C TRP A 14 3.14 2.24 -9.43
N ILE A 15 3.51 1.13 -8.79
CA ILE A 15 4.54 1.16 -7.74
C ILE A 15 5.89 1.54 -8.36
N HIS A 16 6.24 1.00 -9.53
CA HIS A 16 7.44 1.38 -10.24
C HIS A 16 7.43 2.87 -10.65
N GLU A 17 6.27 3.35 -11.12
CA GLU A 17 6.09 4.78 -11.41
C GLU A 17 6.32 5.63 -10.16
N ALA A 18 5.73 5.23 -9.04
CA ALA A 18 5.95 5.91 -7.76
C ALA A 18 7.42 5.93 -7.38
N GLY A 19 8.14 4.85 -7.65
CA GLY A 19 9.59 4.77 -7.43
C GLY A 19 10.35 5.79 -8.25
N ARG A 20 9.98 5.97 -9.52
CA ARG A 20 10.59 6.98 -10.37
C ARG A 20 10.33 8.39 -9.86
N LEU A 21 9.08 8.66 -9.44
CA LEU A 21 8.71 9.98 -8.90
C LEU A 21 9.44 10.26 -7.59
N ARG A 22 9.59 9.25 -6.74
CA ARG A 22 10.35 9.37 -5.49
C ARG A 22 11.81 9.72 -5.76
N ALA A 23 12.42 9.06 -6.73
CA ALA A 23 13.82 9.33 -7.10
C ALA A 23 14.02 10.75 -7.59
N GLN A 24 12.98 11.37 -8.15
CA GLN A 24 12.99 12.75 -8.62
C GLN A 24 12.56 13.76 -7.54
N GLY A 25 12.30 13.31 -6.32
CA GLY A 25 11.83 14.17 -5.24
C GLY A 25 10.39 14.65 -5.41
N GLN A 26 9.59 13.97 -6.22
CA GLN A 26 8.23 14.40 -6.58
C GLN A 26 7.14 13.58 -5.90
N LEU A 27 7.50 12.70 -4.95
CA LEU A 27 6.54 11.85 -4.27
C LEU A 27 6.90 11.71 -2.80
N ALA A 28 5.93 11.98 -1.92
CA ALA A 28 6.10 11.81 -0.49
C ALA A 28 5.95 10.34 -0.07
N GLY A 29 5.04 9.62 -0.70
CA GLY A 29 4.79 8.23 -0.38
C GLY A 29 3.58 7.69 -1.13
N LEU A 30 3.19 6.47 -0.78
CA LEU A 30 2.14 5.72 -1.43
C LEU A 30 1.19 5.14 -0.40
N VAL A 31 -0.10 5.29 -0.63
CA VAL A 31 -1.13 4.57 0.12
C VAL A 31 -1.69 3.51 -0.81
N LEU A 32 -1.59 2.25 -0.41
CA LEU A 32 -2.02 1.13 -1.24
C LEU A 32 -3.01 0.26 -0.50
N ASN A 33 -4.22 0.14 -1.07
CA ASN A 33 -5.17 -0.89 -0.72
C ASN A 33 -5.07 -1.97 -1.81
N ALA A 34 -4.31 -3.01 -1.53
CA ALA A 34 -4.10 -4.10 -2.48
C ALA A 34 -5.22 -5.14 -2.43
N GLY A 35 -6.18 -4.99 -1.52
CA GLY A 35 -7.27 -5.95 -1.36
C GLY A 35 -6.72 -7.33 -1.05
N ALA A 36 -7.26 -8.34 -1.72
CA ALA A 36 -6.84 -9.72 -1.49
C ALA A 36 -5.39 -9.99 -1.91
N TYR A 37 -4.81 -9.18 -2.80
CA TYR A 37 -3.41 -9.36 -3.20
C TYR A 37 -2.43 -9.19 -2.05
N THR A 38 -2.82 -8.48 -0.99
CA THR A 38 -1.97 -8.35 0.20
C THR A 38 -1.65 -9.70 0.83
N HIS A 39 -2.56 -10.68 0.67
CA HIS A 39 -2.42 -12.02 1.25
C HIS A 39 -1.70 -13.00 0.33
N THR A 40 -1.48 -12.64 -0.94
CA THR A 40 -1.00 -13.58 -1.95
C THR A 40 0.19 -13.09 -2.75
N SER A 41 0.41 -11.78 -2.87
CA SER A 41 1.36 -11.24 -3.86
C SER A 41 2.72 -10.91 -3.25
N VAL A 42 3.67 -11.81 -3.46
CA VAL A 42 5.08 -11.52 -3.21
C VAL A 42 5.59 -10.49 -4.21
N ALA A 43 5.04 -10.49 -5.43
CA ALA A 43 5.48 -9.54 -6.48
C ALA A 43 5.20 -8.09 -6.10
N LEU A 44 4.06 -7.81 -5.46
CA LEU A 44 3.78 -6.46 -4.95
C LEU A 44 4.76 -6.06 -3.85
N ALA A 45 5.04 -6.96 -2.92
CA ALA A 45 6.00 -6.71 -1.86
C ALA A 45 7.40 -6.43 -2.41
N ASP A 46 7.81 -7.20 -3.42
CA ASP A 46 9.11 -7.00 -4.08
C ASP A 46 9.19 -5.65 -4.77
N ALA A 47 8.12 -5.22 -5.44
CA ALA A 47 8.08 -3.92 -6.09
C ALA A 47 8.23 -2.78 -5.08
N VAL A 48 7.55 -2.85 -3.96
CA VAL A 48 7.67 -1.85 -2.89
C VAL A 48 9.09 -1.82 -2.34
N LYS A 49 9.63 -2.99 -2.03
CA LYS A 49 11.00 -3.08 -1.49
C LYS A 49 12.03 -2.59 -2.48
N GLY A 50 11.91 -2.99 -3.75
CA GLY A 50 12.87 -2.63 -4.78
C GLY A 50 12.88 -1.14 -5.12
N THR A 51 11.74 -0.48 -5.03
CA THR A 51 11.64 0.96 -5.32
C THR A 51 11.98 1.84 -4.12
N GLY A 52 11.91 1.30 -2.92
CA GLY A 52 12.16 2.07 -1.70
C GLY A 52 11.09 3.10 -1.38
N VAL A 53 9.90 3.03 -1.99
CA VAL A 53 8.83 3.98 -1.69
C VAL A 53 8.36 3.82 -0.25
N THR A 54 7.97 4.94 0.37
CA THR A 54 7.32 4.92 1.68
C THR A 54 5.88 4.48 1.49
N LEU A 55 5.53 3.32 2.02
CA LEU A 55 4.20 2.72 1.84
C LEU A 55 3.41 2.74 3.14
N ILE A 56 2.15 3.18 3.06
CA ILE A 56 1.14 2.83 4.05
C ILE A 56 0.24 1.77 3.42
N GLU A 57 0.22 0.59 4.02
CA GLU A 57 -0.70 -0.47 3.65
C GLU A 57 -2.06 -0.14 4.26
N LEU A 58 -3.11 -0.08 3.43
CA LEU A 58 -4.44 0.29 3.88
C LEU A 58 -5.44 -0.80 3.55
N HIS A 59 -6.27 -1.14 4.54
CA HIS A 59 -7.43 -2.01 4.38
C HIS A 59 -8.66 -1.31 4.89
N ILE A 60 -9.74 -1.34 4.11
CA ILE A 60 -11.01 -0.71 4.48
C ILE A 60 -11.62 -1.43 5.68
N SER A 61 -11.59 -2.78 5.65
CA SER A 61 -12.13 -3.59 6.75
C SER A 61 -11.04 -3.91 7.77
N ASN A 62 -11.46 -4.34 8.97
CA ASN A 62 -10.54 -4.90 9.94
C ASN A 62 -10.24 -6.35 9.56
N VAL A 63 -9.10 -6.57 8.91
CA VAL A 63 -8.68 -7.89 8.42
C VAL A 63 -8.50 -8.90 9.55
N HIS A 64 -8.24 -8.42 10.77
CA HIS A 64 -8.06 -9.29 11.94
C HIS A 64 -9.39 -9.84 12.49
N ALA A 65 -10.51 -9.25 12.09
CA ALA A 65 -11.85 -9.72 12.44
C ALA A 65 -12.45 -10.63 11.37
N ARG A 66 -11.67 -11.02 10.38
CA ARG A 66 -12.10 -11.84 9.25
C ARG A 66 -11.41 -13.20 9.30
N GLU A 67 -11.45 -13.95 8.20
CA GLU A 67 -10.89 -15.30 8.13
C GLU A 67 -9.38 -15.30 8.44
N PRO A 68 -8.87 -16.39 9.05
CA PRO A 68 -7.45 -16.44 9.45
C PRO A 68 -6.45 -16.16 8.34
N PHE A 69 -6.75 -16.52 7.08
CA PHE A 69 -5.81 -16.26 5.98
C PHE A 69 -5.63 -14.76 5.72
N ARG A 70 -6.55 -13.90 6.22
CA ARG A 70 -6.46 -12.45 6.07
C ARG A 70 -5.61 -11.80 7.15
N HIS A 71 -5.14 -12.57 8.13
CA HIS A 71 -4.31 -12.03 9.22
C HIS A 71 -2.86 -11.83 8.79
N HIS A 72 -2.44 -12.42 7.66
CA HIS A 72 -1.09 -12.29 7.13
C HIS A 72 -1.09 -11.45 5.87
N SER A 73 -0.16 -10.49 5.78
CA SER A 73 0.04 -9.67 4.60
C SER A 73 1.52 -9.66 4.22
N TYR A 74 1.81 -9.94 2.95
CA TYR A 74 3.16 -9.81 2.42
C TYR A 74 3.62 -8.35 2.38
N LEU A 75 2.68 -7.40 2.29
CA LEU A 75 3.01 -5.98 2.23
C LEU A 75 3.44 -5.41 3.58
N SER A 76 2.94 -5.98 4.68
CA SER A 76 3.21 -5.43 6.02
C SER A 76 4.69 -5.35 6.34
N ALA A 77 5.48 -6.32 5.88
CA ALA A 77 6.92 -6.35 6.14
C ALA A 77 7.69 -5.27 5.38
N VAL A 78 7.14 -4.74 4.30
CA VAL A 78 7.76 -3.69 3.47
C VAL A 78 7.06 -2.34 3.60
N ALA A 79 6.00 -2.26 4.41
CA ALA A 79 5.25 -1.04 4.66
C ALA A 79 5.87 -0.26 5.82
N ARG A 80 5.78 1.06 5.73
CA ARG A 80 6.14 1.95 6.85
C ARG A 80 5.11 1.87 7.97
N ALA A 81 3.84 1.69 7.59
CA ALA A 81 2.73 1.59 8.54
C ALA A 81 1.59 0.77 7.92
N VAL A 82 0.76 0.20 8.78
CA VAL A 82 -0.43 -0.56 8.39
C VAL A 82 -1.64 0.09 9.04
N MET A 83 -2.69 0.32 8.25
CA MET A 83 -3.94 0.89 8.73
C MET A 83 -5.09 0.01 8.26
N CYS A 84 -5.99 -0.37 9.16
CA CYS A 84 -7.14 -1.18 8.78
C CYS A 84 -8.35 -0.84 9.64
N GLY A 85 -9.55 -1.04 9.08
CA GLY A 85 -10.79 -0.97 9.84
C GLY A 85 -11.47 0.38 9.89
N PHE A 86 -10.98 1.39 9.18
CA PHE A 86 -11.54 2.75 9.21
C PHE A 86 -12.52 3.03 8.06
N GLY A 87 -12.84 2.01 7.26
CA GLY A 87 -13.67 2.21 6.08
C GLY A 87 -12.98 3.11 5.07
N VAL A 88 -13.78 3.79 4.25
CA VAL A 88 -13.25 4.68 3.20
C VAL A 88 -12.53 5.89 3.80
N ALA A 89 -12.90 6.30 5.02
CA ALA A 89 -12.20 7.41 5.70
C ALA A 89 -10.71 7.13 5.89
N GLY A 90 -10.29 5.86 5.86
CA GLY A 90 -8.89 5.47 6.00
C GLY A 90 -7.98 6.10 4.95
N TYR A 91 -8.47 6.34 3.73
CA TYR A 91 -7.64 6.96 2.69
C TYR A 91 -7.17 8.37 3.09
N GLY A 92 -8.10 9.20 3.56
CA GLY A 92 -7.75 10.55 4.02
C GLY A 92 -6.81 10.53 5.21
N LEU A 93 -7.08 9.63 6.17
CA LEU A 93 -6.23 9.48 7.35
C LEU A 93 -4.81 9.06 6.97
N ALA A 94 -4.67 8.14 6.02
CA ALA A 94 -3.36 7.67 5.57
C ALA A 94 -2.58 8.77 4.84
N ILE A 95 -3.26 9.57 4.02
CA ILE A 95 -2.64 10.69 3.31
C ILE A 95 -2.13 11.73 4.32
N ASP A 96 -2.93 12.05 5.34
CA ASP A 96 -2.51 12.96 6.40
C ASP A 96 -1.30 12.41 7.16
N ALA A 97 -1.30 11.10 7.44
CA ALA A 97 -0.18 10.45 8.11
C ALA A 97 1.11 10.54 7.26
N LEU A 98 1.01 10.31 5.94
CA LEU A 98 2.16 10.46 5.04
C LEU A 98 2.75 11.86 5.09
N ALA A 99 1.89 12.88 5.12
CA ALA A 99 2.35 14.27 5.20
C ALA A 99 3.17 14.53 6.46
N GLN A 100 2.82 13.86 7.56
CA GLN A 100 3.52 14.02 8.83
C GLN A 100 4.80 13.20 8.95
N MET A 101 4.99 12.21 8.07
CA MET A 101 6.17 11.36 8.05
C MET A 101 7.36 11.99 7.31
N GLN A 102 7.15 13.17 6.72
CA GLN A 102 8.19 13.87 5.94
C GLN A 102 9.21 14.61 6.79
#